data_49a4a35ca702ac2e45bf657e2d6605ed
#
_entry.id   49a4a35ca702ac2e45bf657e2d6605ed
#
_cell.length_a   1.000
_cell.length_b   1.000
_cell.length_c   1.000
_cell.angle_alpha   90.00
_cell.angle_beta   90.00
_cell.angle_gamma   90.00
#
_symmetry.space_group_name_H-M   'P 1'
#
loop_
_entity.id
_entity.type
_entity.pdbx_description
1 polymer ?
#
loop_
_entity_poly.entity_id
_entity_poly.type
_entity_poly.pdbx_seq_one_letter_code
_entity_poly.pdbx_strand_id
1 'polypeptide(L)'
;RVDSSNYNPLLAWSTGCQLVALNFQTQDAFLRLNDGRFRENGNCGYVLKPSSLMAKDPTYVESPVRMSIRVLSGSCLPKPKGSRTGDCIDPYIKISVFDVKKGEKESITSYPTSIAPSNGFCPIWGQEKFSFTVEKWSVAMLQLTVLDKTKDEFIASASIPTSCLRRGIRSVKLYDVTNTRSGAFDFARLLVAIKLGHLTAEI
;
A
#
# COMPACT_ATOMS: atom_id res chain seq x y z
N ARG A 1 -13.09 -6.92 22.03
CA ARG A 1 -13.09 -7.85 20.91
C ARG A 1 -12.69 -9.24 21.40
N VAL A 2 -13.30 -10.25 20.85
CA VAL A 2 -13.01 -11.66 21.18
C VAL A 2 -11.85 -12.19 20.31
N ASP A 3 -11.62 -11.56 19.15
CA ASP A 3 -10.53 -11.88 18.24
C ASP A 3 -9.35 -10.91 18.42
N SER A 4 -8.17 -11.29 17.91
CA SER A 4 -6.95 -10.48 17.94
C SER A 4 -6.76 -9.67 16.66
N SER A 5 -7.81 -9.44 15.86
CA SER A 5 -7.72 -8.67 14.63
C SER A 5 -7.37 -7.20 14.90
N ASN A 6 -6.61 -6.58 13.98
CA ASN A 6 -6.33 -5.16 14.05
C ASN A 6 -7.50 -4.33 13.49
N TYR A 7 -7.57 -3.09 13.90
CA TYR A 7 -8.42 -2.07 13.29
C TYR A 7 -7.61 -1.24 12.29
N ASN A 8 -8.30 -0.52 11.41
CA ASN A 8 -7.65 0.40 10.48
C ASN A 8 -7.02 1.60 11.24
N PRO A 9 -5.71 1.78 11.25
CA PRO A 9 -5.06 2.82 12.02
C PRO A 9 -5.22 4.22 11.40
N LEU A 10 -5.69 4.34 10.16
CA LEU A 10 -5.72 5.61 9.43
C LEU A 10 -6.60 6.65 10.11
N LEU A 11 -7.74 6.27 10.68
CA LEU A 11 -8.62 7.20 11.36
C LEU A 11 -7.90 7.84 12.56
N ALA A 12 -7.24 7.03 13.38
CA ALA A 12 -6.46 7.51 14.51
C ALA A 12 -5.30 8.43 14.06
N TRP A 13 -4.60 8.07 12.98
CA TRP A 13 -3.55 8.95 12.43
C TRP A 13 -4.12 10.26 11.87
N SER A 14 -5.29 10.21 11.22
CA SER A 14 -5.93 11.39 10.64
C SER A 14 -6.43 12.39 11.66
N THR A 15 -6.69 11.95 12.90
CA THR A 15 -7.04 12.79 14.04
C THR A 15 -5.83 13.20 14.88
N GLY A 16 -4.64 12.75 14.48
CA GLY A 16 -3.37 13.14 15.13
C GLY A 16 -3.03 12.36 16.38
N CYS A 17 -3.61 11.17 16.60
CA CYS A 17 -3.19 10.27 17.67
C CYS A 17 -1.70 9.96 17.58
N GLN A 18 -0.98 10.13 18.68
CA GLN A 18 0.47 9.89 18.73
C GLN A 18 0.81 8.42 18.94
N LEU A 19 -0.03 7.70 19.67
CA LEU A 19 0.13 6.28 19.98
C LEU A 19 -1.11 5.55 19.46
N VAL A 20 -0.87 4.63 18.53
CA VAL A 20 -1.90 3.80 17.91
C VAL A 20 -1.50 2.34 18.10
N ALA A 21 -2.08 1.71 19.12
CA ALA A 21 -1.73 0.34 19.50
C ALA A 21 -2.37 -0.69 18.54
N LEU A 22 -1.55 -1.62 18.07
CA LEU A 22 -1.96 -2.74 17.21
C LEU A 22 -1.50 -4.07 17.81
N ASN A 23 -2.15 -5.16 17.44
CA ASN A 23 -1.76 -6.53 17.78
C ASN A 23 -0.66 -7.01 16.84
N PHE A 24 0.60 -6.95 17.27
CA PHE A 24 1.75 -7.34 16.46
C PHE A 24 1.84 -8.85 16.18
N GLN A 25 1.15 -9.67 16.96
CA GLN A 25 1.02 -11.11 16.69
C GLN A 25 0.12 -11.43 15.48
N THR A 26 -0.71 -10.48 15.04
CA THR A 26 -1.64 -10.70 13.92
C THR A 26 -1.13 -10.01 12.67
N GLN A 27 -0.61 -10.82 11.74
CA GLN A 27 0.00 -10.35 10.48
C GLN A 27 -1.07 -10.04 9.42
N ASP A 28 -1.86 -8.99 9.63
CA ASP A 28 -2.92 -8.55 8.73
C ASP A 28 -2.53 -7.33 7.87
N ALA A 29 -3.48 -6.87 7.04
CA ALA A 29 -3.27 -5.72 6.19
C ALA A 29 -2.98 -4.43 6.97
N PHE A 30 -3.58 -4.26 8.14
CA PHE A 30 -3.46 -3.04 8.94
C PHE A 30 -2.11 -2.96 9.66
N LEU A 31 -1.57 -4.09 10.12
CA LEU A 31 -0.20 -4.13 10.63
C LEU A 31 0.81 -3.81 9.52
N ARG A 32 0.58 -4.31 8.29
CA ARG A 32 1.43 -3.96 7.14
C ARG A 32 1.36 -2.47 6.76
N LEU A 33 0.20 -1.81 6.96
CA LEU A 33 0.11 -0.35 6.80
C LEU A 33 0.97 0.37 7.85
N ASN A 34 0.89 -0.07 9.10
CA ASN A 34 1.68 0.50 10.19
C ASN A 34 3.19 0.42 9.89
N ASP A 35 3.67 -0.74 9.50
CA ASP A 35 5.09 -0.91 9.13
C ASP A 35 5.49 -0.02 7.95
N GLY A 36 4.62 0.06 6.93
CA GLY A 36 4.83 0.95 5.79
C GLY A 36 4.91 2.42 6.20
N ARG A 37 4.07 2.84 7.14
CA ARG A 37 4.05 4.21 7.67
C ARG A 37 5.36 4.57 8.35
N PHE A 38 5.86 3.70 9.23
CA PHE A 38 7.08 3.98 9.99
C PHE A 38 8.37 3.81 9.18
N ARG A 39 8.32 3.18 8.00
CA ARG A 39 9.44 3.18 7.04
C ARG A 39 9.70 4.56 6.42
N GLU A 40 8.75 5.47 6.46
CA GLU A 40 8.87 6.83 5.93
C GLU A 40 10.11 7.55 6.47
N ASN A 41 10.43 7.35 7.73
CA ASN A 41 11.57 7.98 8.41
C ASN A 41 12.67 6.97 8.78
N GLY A 42 13.00 6.07 7.86
CA GLY A 42 14.09 5.13 8.03
C GLY A 42 13.95 4.13 9.19
N ASN A 43 12.72 3.79 9.59
CA ASN A 43 12.40 2.92 10.73
C ASN A 43 12.93 3.43 12.09
N CYS A 44 13.10 4.73 12.25
CA CYS A 44 13.57 5.29 13.53
C CYS A 44 12.51 5.27 14.64
N GLY A 45 11.28 4.79 14.35
CA GLY A 45 10.17 4.71 15.30
C GLY A 45 9.32 5.98 15.41
N TYR A 46 9.64 7.03 14.65
CA TYR A 46 8.93 8.31 14.64
C TYR A 46 8.53 8.70 13.24
N VAL A 47 7.34 9.27 13.08
CA VAL A 47 6.86 9.92 11.86
C VAL A 47 6.41 11.33 12.23
N LEU A 48 6.88 12.33 11.48
CA LEU A 48 6.47 13.70 11.70
C LEU A 48 4.97 13.83 11.44
N LYS A 49 4.27 14.48 12.37
CA LYS A 49 2.86 14.78 12.19
C LYS A 49 2.68 15.70 10.97
N PRO A 50 1.77 15.42 10.04
CA PRO A 50 1.53 16.28 8.89
C PRO A 50 1.21 17.72 9.28
N SER A 51 1.65 18.68 8.48
CA SER A 51 1.36 20.10 8.71
C SER A 51 -0.13 20.39 8.77
N SER A 52 -0.95 19.66 8.04
CA SER A 52 -2.41 19.72 8.10
C SER A 52 -2.99 19.45 9.49
N LEU A 53 -2.32 18.62 10.29
CA LEU A 53 -2.72 18.31 11.67
C LEU A 53 -2.09 19.25 12.71
N MET A 54 -1.13 20.09 12.30
CA MET A 54 -0.48 21.08 13.16
C MET A 54 -0.95 22.52 12.84
N ALA A 55 -1.73 22.69 11.79
CA ALA A 55 -2.26 23.99 11.41
C ALA A 55 -3.10 24.58 12.53
N LYS A 56 -2.85 25.85 12.87
CA LYS A 56 -3.65 26.62 13.83
C LYS A 56 -5.01 27.04 13.27
N ASP A 57 -5.17 26.92 11.95
CA ASP A 57 -6.41 27.25 11.27
C ASP A 57 -7.34 26.02 11.20
N PRO A 58 -8.45 26.03 11.94
CA PRO A 58 -9.40 24.93 11.95
C PRO A 58 -10.14 24.75 10.60
N THR A 59 -10.04 25.73 9.70
CA THR A 59 -10.67 25.68 8.36
C THR A 59 -9.75 25.06 7.31
N TYR A 60 -8.50 24.75 7.66
CA TYR A 60 -7.56 24.13 6.72
C TYR A 60 -8.04 22.76 6.28
N VAL A 61 -8.35 22.64 5.01
CA VAL A 61 -8.72 21.38 4.36
C VAL A 61 -7.64 21.04 3.31
N GLU A 62 -7.11 19.85 3.40
CA GLU A 62 -6.15 19.35 2.42
C GLU A 62 -6.84 19.16 1.07
N SER A 63 -6.23 19.68 -0.01
CA SER A 63 -6.78 19.54 -1.35
C SER A 63 -6.64 18.09 -1.84
N PRO A 64 -7.70 17.48 -2.39
CA PRO A 64 -7.63 16.13 -2.92
C PRO A 64 -6.61 16.00 -4.05
N VAL A 65 -5.92 14.88 -4.10
CA VAL A 65 -4.94 14.55 -5.13
C VAL A 65 -5.46 13.40 -6.00
N ARG A 66 -5.44 13.60 -7.33
CA ARG A 66 -5.70 12.50 -8.26
C ARG A 66 -4.41 11.71 -8.49
N MET A 67 -4.44 10.44 -8.14
CA MET A 67 -3.36 9.49 -8.38
C MET A 67 -3.77 8.49 -9.47
N SER A 68 -2.85 8.22 -10.39
CA SER A 68 -3.00 7.14 -11.36
C SER A 68 -1.79 6.24 -11.30
N ILE A 69 -2.02 4.94 -11.20
CA ILE A 69 -1.00 3.92 -11.12
C ILE A 69 -1.19 2.86 -12.20
N ARG A 70 -0.08 2.39 -12.79
CA ARG A 70 -0.01 1.20 -13.62
C ARG A 70 1.05 0.28 -13.05
N VAL A 71 0.75 -0.98 -12.88
CA VAL A 71 1.75 -2.01 -12.60
C VAL A 71 2.29 -2.48 -13.95
N LEU A 72 3.56 -2.27 -14.19
CA LEU A 72 4.20 -2.60 -15.46
C LEU A 72 4.65 -4.05 -15.49
N SER A 73 5.40 -4.45 -14.46
CA SER A 73 5.92 -5.81 -14.33
C SER A 73 6.26 -6.16 -12.89
N GLY A 74 6.41 -7.45 -12.64
CA GLY A 74 7.01 -7.99 -11.43
C GLY A 74 8.38 -8.58 -11.73
N SER A 75 9.17 -8.79 -10.69
CA SER A 75 10.48 -9.46 -10.81
C SER A 75 10.68 -10.36 -9.59
N CYS A 76 11.08 -11.61 -9.88
CA CYS A 76 11.42 -12.60 -8.86
C CYS A 76 10.36 -12.73 -7.77
N LEU A 77 9.08 -12.85 -8.17
CA LEU A 77 8.00 -13.07 -7.21
C LEU A 77 8.14 -14.47 -6.64
N PRO A 78 8.27 -14.63 -5.32
CA PRO A 78 8.38 -15.94 -4.70
C PRO A 78 7.03 -16.66 -4.73
N LYS A 79 7.06 -17.97 -4.50
CA LYS A 79 5.84 -18.71 -4.17
C LYS A 79 5.32 -18.32 -2.78
N PRO A 80 4.04 -18.56 -2.48
CA PRO A 80 3.48 -18.32 -1.16
C PRO A 80 4.38 -18.89 -0.05
N LYS A 81 4.56 -18.13 1.03
CA LYS A 81 5.46 -18.45 2.16
C LYS A 81 6.93 -18.72 1.76
N GLY A 82 7.35 -18.29 0.56
CA GLY A 82 8.71 -18.54 0.06
C GLY A 82 9.02 -20.00 -0.24
N SER A 83 7.99 -20.83 -0.51
CA SER A 83 8.17 -22.24 -0.86
C SER A 83 9.05 -22.41 -2.08
N ARG A 84 9.90 -23.46 -2.09
CA ARG A 84 10.71 -23.86 -3.24
C ARG A 84 10.05 -24.94 -4.11
N THR A 85 9.00 -25.57 -3.61
CA THR A 85 8.27 -26.66 -4.25
C THR A 85 6.89 -26.20 -4.73
N GLY A 86 6.22 -27.03 -5.54
CA GLY A 86 4.89 -26.77 -6.09
C GLY A 86 4.92 -26.13 -7.48
N ASP A 87 3.74 -25.90 -8.05
CA ASP A 87 3.54 -25.36 -9.39
C ASP A 87 3.96 -23.90 -9.54
N CYS A 88 4.03 -23.42 -10.77
CA CYS A 88 4.21 -21.99 -11.04
C CYS A 88 3.02 -21.21 -10.48
N ILE A 89 3.27 -20.01 -9.97
CA ILE A 89 2.21 -19.11 -9.48
C ILE A 89 1.52 -18.38 -10.63
N ASP A 90 0.25 -18.05 -10.41
CA ASP A 90 -0.57 -17.20 -11.29
C ASP A 90 -0.78 -15.82 -10.62
N PRO A 91 0.27 -14.96 -10.59
CA PRO A 91 0.20 -13.74 -9.79
C PRO A 91 -0.71 -12.69 -10.39
N TYR A 92 -1.41 -12.00 -9.51
CA TYR A 92 -2.09 -10.74 -9.79
C TYR A 92 -1.84 -9.76 -8.65
N ILE A 93 -2.04 -8.47 -8.92
CA ILE A 93 -1.77 -7.42 -7.95
C ILE A 93 -3.09 -6.77 -7.53
N LYS A 94 -3.39 -6.79 -6.25
CA LYS A 94 -4.44 -5.97 -5.65
C LYS A 94 -3.85 -4.63 -5.25
N ILE A 95 -4.31 -3.57 -5.90
CA ILE A 95 -3.90 -2.19 -5.64
C ILE A 95 -4.96 -1.59 -4.73
N SER A 96 -4.59 -1.26 -3.50
CA SER A 96 -5.52 -0.72 -2.49
C SER A 96 -5.04 0.66 -2.02
N VAL A 97 -5.95 1.61 -1.99
CA VAL A 97 -5.74 2.91 -1.38
C VAL A 97 -6.61 3.00 -0.13
N PHE A 98 -5.95 3.22 0.99
CA PHE A 98 -6.56 3.46 2.29
C PHE A 98 -6.55 4.96 2.53
N ASP A 99 -7.72 5.54 2.73
CA ASP A 99 -7.91 6.98 2.88
C ASP A 99 -8.95 7.28 3.97
N VAL A 100 -9.04 8.52 4.38
CA VAL A 100 -10.09 9.03 5.27
C VAL A 100 -10.81 10.15 4.56
N LYS A 101 -12.07 9.90 4.20
CA LYS A 101 -12.92 10.85 3.49
C LYS A 101 -13.49 11.93 4.42
N LYS A 102 -14.00 12.99 3.80
CA LYS A 102 -14.72 14.07 4.49
C LYS A 102 -15.78 13.49 5.45
N GLY A 103 -15.81 13.97 6.68
CA GLY A 103 -16.66 13.43 7.75
C GLY A 103 -16.03 12.24 8.49
N GLU A 104 -14.71 12.09 8.41
CA GLU A 104 -13.90 11.08 9.13
C GLU A 104 -14.33 9.62 8.85
N LYS A 105 -14.77 9.36 7.62
CA LYS A 105 -15.14 8.01 7.18
C LYS A 105 -13.95 7.30 6.56
N GLU A 106 -13.61 6.15 7.08
CA GLU A 106 -12.64 5.25 6.48
C GLU A 106 -13.08 4.85 5.07
N SER A 107 -12.15 4.89 4.13
CA SER A 107 -12.36 4.52 2.75
C SER A 107 -11.25 3.61 2.26
N ILE A 108 -11.63 2.45 1.73
CA ILE A 108 -10.70 1.52 1.09
C ILE A 108 -11.17 1.32 -0.34
N THR A 109 -10.39 1.79 -1.29
CA THR A 109 -10.65 1.59 -2.71
C THR A 109 -9.62 0.62 -3.26
N SER A 110 -10.07 -0.49 -3.87
CA SER A 110 -9.18 -1.54 -4.35
C SER A 110 -9.53 -1.97 -5.76
N TYR A 111 -8.50 -2.22 -6.56
CA TYR A 111 -8.63 -2.78 -7.92
C TYR A 111 -7.61 -3.91 -8.10
N PRO A 112 -8.03 -5.07 -8.64
CA PRO A 112 -7.11 -6.11 -9.07
C PRO A 112 -6.59 -5.82 -10.50
N THR A 113 -5.37 -6.25 -10.79
CA THR A 113 -4.89 -6.37 -12.17
C THR A 113 -5.42 -7.65 -12.82
N SER A 114 -5.21 -7.80 -14.12
CA SER A 114 -5.27 -9.10 -14.78
C SER A 114 -4.29 -10.10 -14.14
N ILE A 115 -4.51 -11.38 -14.42
CA ILE A 115 -3.66 -12.48 -13.95
C ILE A 115 -2.52 -12.67 -14.95
N ALA A 116 -1.30 -12.93 -14.47
CA ALA A 116 -0.18 -13.37 -15.29
C ALA A 116 0.03 -14.89 -15.12
N PRO A 117 -0.57 -15.72 -15.98
CA PRO A 117 -0.60 -17.16 -15.75
C PRO A 117 0.79 -17.78 -15.81
N SER A 118 1.07 -18.68 -14.88
CA SER A 118 2.32 -19.47 -14.76
C SER A 118 3.61 -18.64 -14.86
N ASN A 119 3.58 -17.40 -14.39
CA ASN A 119 4.72 -16.50 -14.49
C ASN A 119 4.99 -15.73 -13.18
N GLY A 120 5.72 -16.36 -12.28
CA GLY A 120 6.22 -15.70 -11.07
C GLY A 120 7.56 -14.99 -11.27
N PHE A 121 8.33 -15.34 -12.30
CA PHE A 121 9.68 -14.81 -12.46
C PHE A 121 9.69 -13.38 -13.02
N CYS A 122 8.96 -13.14 -14.10
CA CYS A 122 8.90 -11.84 -14.77
C CYS A 122 7.48 -11.58 -15.34
N PRO A 123 6.44 -11.50 -14.49
CA PRO A 123 5.10 -11.21 -14.97
C PRO A 123 5.00 -9.77 -15.50
N ILE A 124 4.18 -9.58 -16.55
CA ILE A 124 3.97 -8.28 -17.21
C ILE A 124 2.48 -7.97 -17.23
N TRP A 125 2.11 -6.76 -16.76
CA TRP A 125 0.72 -6.28 -16.76
C TRP A 125 0.52 -5.05 -17.65
N GLY A 126 1.30 -4.04 -17.55
CA GLY A 126 1.52 -2.84 -18.38
C GLY A 126 0.35 -2.06 -18.97
N GLN A 127 -0.79 -2.70 -19.25
CA GLN A 127 -1.89 -2.09 -20.00
C GLN A 127 -2.93 -1.38 -19.11
N GLU A 128 -3.14 -1.87 -17.91
CA GLU A 128 -4.21 -1.41 -17.03
C GLU A 128 -3.81 -0.17 -16.24
N LYS A 129 -4.68 0.83 -16.27
CA LYS A 129 -4.50 2.08 -15.54
C LYS A 129 -5.57 2.21 -14.47
N PHE A 130 -5.15 2.30 -13.22
CA PHE A 130 -6.02 2.51 -12.07
C PHE A 130 -5.93 3.94 -11.60
N SER A 131 -7.07 4.56 -11.36
CA SER A 131 -7.16 5.97 -10.94
C SER A 131 -7.88 6.09 -9.61
N PHE A 132 -7.30 6.89 -8.72
CA PHE A 132 -7.80 7.13 -7.37
C PHE A 132 -7.88 8.63 -7.12
N THR A 133 -8.87 9.06 -6.34
CA THR A 133 -8.90 10.38 -5.73
C THR A 133 -8.65 10.20 -4.25
N VAL A 134 -7.60 10.83 -3.73
CA VAL A 134 -7.13 10.72 -2.34
C VAL A 134 -7.41 12.05 -1.67
N GLU A 135 -8.22 12.03 -0.61
CA GLU A 135 -8.64 13.26 0.09
C GLU A 135 -7.63 13.69 1.14
N LYS A 136 -7.15 12.77 1.98
CA LYS A 136 -6.13 13.07 3.00
C LYS A 136 -4.75 12.54 2.58
N TRP A 137 -4.16 13.19 1.59
CA TRP A 137 -2.89 12.79 0.98
C TRP A 137 -1.75 12.58 1.97
N SER A 138 -1.69 13.41 3.02
CA SER A 138 -0.64 13.36 4.04
C SER A 138 -0.70 12.14 4.96
N VAL A 139 -1.86 11.46 5.03
CA VAL A 139 -2.10 10.33 5.93
C VAL A 139 -2.41 9.04 5.17
N ALA A 140 -2.99 9.15 3.99
CA ALA A 140 -3.41 8.02 3.18
C ALA A 140 -2.25 7.07 2.83
N MET A 141 -2.59 5.81 2.56
CA MET A 141 -1.63 4.75 2.26
C MET A 141 -1.98 4.04 0.97
N LEU A 142 -0.98 3.79 0.13
CA LEU A 142 -1.06 2.86 -1.00
C LEU A 142 -0.53 1.50 -0.56
N GLN A 143 -1.29 0.44 -0.78
CA GLN A 143 -0.84 -0.93 -0.58
C GLN A 143 -0.92 -1.70 -1.90
N LEU A 144 0.17 -2.31 -2.28
CA LEU A 144 0.29 -3.23 -3.41
C LEU A 144 0.43 -4.64 -2.84
N THR A 145 -0.54 -5.49 -3.07
CA THR A 145 -0.54 -6.88 -2.57
C THR A 145 -0.46 -7.84 -3.76
N VAL A 146 0.54 -8.68 -3.77
CA VAL A 146 0.71 -9.77 -4.72
C VAL A 146 -0.01 -11.00 -4.17
N LEU A 147 -0.87 -11.57 -4.98
CA LEU A 147 -1.67 -12.75 -4.65
C LEU A 147 -1.50 -13.81 -5.73
N ASP A 148 -1.55 -15.08 -5.34
CA ASP A 148 -1.64 -16.19 -6.28
C ASP A 148 -3.10 -16.53 -6.54
N LYS A 149 -3.52 -16.51 -7.81
CA LYS A 149 -4.92 -16.75 -8.20
C LYS A 149 -5.39 -18.15 -7.89
N THR A 150 -4.51 -19.14 -7.91
CA THR A 150 -4.88 -20.54 -7.70
C THR A 150 -5.64 -20.76 -6.39
N LYS A 151 -5.26 -20.03 -5.31
CA LYS A 151 -5.89 -20.14 -3.98
C LYS A 151 -6.21 -18.77 -3.38
N ASP A 152 -6.09 -17.68 -4.13
CA ASP A 152 -6.10 -16.30 -3.64
C ASP A 152 -5.14 -16.11 -2.43
N GLU A 153 -4.01 -16.86 -2.46
CA GLU A 153 -3.05 -16.91 -1.36
C GLU A 153 -2.11 -15.69 -1.42
N PHE A 154 -1.83 -15.13 -0.26
CA PHE A 154 -0.90 -14.01 -0.12
C PHE A 154 0.53 -14.43 -0.46
N ILE A 155 1.19 -13.66 -1.32
CA ILE A 155 2.59 -13.84 -1.65
C ILE A 155 3.43 -12.78 -0.96
N ALA A 156 3.23 -11.51 -1.30
CA ALA A 156 4.02 -10.40 -0.82
C ALA A 156 3.24 -9.09 -0.87
N SER A 157 3.70 -8.07 -0.17
CA SER A 157 3.10 -6.74 -0.27
C SER A 157 4.11 -5.61 -0.09
N ALA A 158 3.67 -4.41 -0.47
CA ALA A 158 4.32 -3.16 -0.13
C ALA A 158 3.27 -2.15 0.32
N SER A 159 3.48 -1.53 1.48
CA SER A 159 2.65 -0.42 1.98
C SER A 159 3.48 0.86 1.95
N ILE A 160 2.97 1.90 1.31
CA ILE A 160 3.70 3.15 1.04
C ILE A 160 2.80 4.33 1.41
N PRO A 161 3.24 5.25 2.28
CA PRO A 161 2.55 6.52 2.50
C PRO A 161 2.39 7.28 1.19
N THR A 162 1.20 7.83 0.94
CA THR A 162 0.97 8.59 -0.30
C THR A 162 1.89 9.81 -0.39
N SER A 163 2.22 10.43 0.74
CA SER A 163 3.21 11.51 0.86
C SER A 163 4.60 11.16 0.32
N CYS A 164 4.99 9.88 0.35
CA CYS A 164 6.27 9.38 -0.16
C CYS A 164 6.23 9.02 -1.64
N LEU A 165 5.07 9.05 -2.29
CA LEU A 165 4.95 8.68 -3.70
C LEU A 165 5.56 9.75 -4.60
N ARG A 166 6.33 9.30 -5.59
CA ARG A 166 6.96 10.17 -6.59
C ARG A 166 6.48 9.81 -7.98
N ARG A 167 6.27 10.82 -8.83
CA ARG A 167 5.89 10.65 -10.25
C ARG A 167 6.93 9.87 -11.02
N GLY A 168 6.51 9.20 -12.10
CA GLY A 168 7.35 8.45 -13.02
C GLY A 168 7.40 6.96 -12.73
N ILE A 169 8.35 6.26 -13.32
CA ILE A 169 8.54 4.82 -13.15
C ILE A 169 9.33 4.58 -11.86
N ARG A 170 8.85 3.66 -11.03
CA ARG A 170 9.43 3.35 -9.72
C ARG A 170 9.53 1.85 -9.52
N SER A 171 10.62 1.41 -8.93
CA SER A 171 10.80 0.05 -8.45
C SER A 171 10.36 -0.03 -6.98
N VAL A 172 9.37 -0.85 -6.71
CA VAL A 172 8.80 -1.05 -5.37
C VAL A 172 9.28 -2.39 -4.82
N LYS A 173 9.95 -2.34 -3.67
CA LYS A 173 10.38 -3.53 -2.93
C LYS A 173 9.16 -4.21 -2.31
N LEU A 174 9.11 -5.53 -2.40
CA LEU A 174 8.07 -6.34 -1.76
C LEU A 174 8.58 -7.00 -0.48
N TYR A 175 7.67 -7.25 0.42
CA TYR A 175 7.91 -7.82 1.74
C TYR A 175 6.99 -9.02 1.95
N ASP A 176 7.45 -9.98 2.72
CA ASP A 176 6.68 -11.17 3.10
C ASP A 176 5.52 -10.83 4.06
N VAL A 177 4.83 -11.86 4.55
CA VAL A 177 3.71 -11.70 5.49
C VAL A 177 4.14 -11.05 6.82
N THR A 178 5.39 -11.23 7.21
CA THR A 178 5.98 -10.66 8.45
C THR A 178 6.64 -9.29 8.23
N ASN A 179 6.45 -8.69 7.06
CA ASN A 179 7.08 -7.44 6.63
C ASN A 179 8.60 -7.47 6.61
N THR A 180 9.19 -8.64 6.42
CA THR A 180 10.63 -8.81 6.23
C THR A 180 10.99 -9.03 4.76
N ARG A 181 12.25 -8.87 4.43
CA ARG A 181 12.84 -9.19 3.13
C ARG A 181 14.07 -10.03 3.38
N SER A 182 13.94 -11.33 3.16
CA SER A 182 15.05 -12.26 3.27
C SER A 182 14.82 -13.47 2.37
N GLY A 183 15.89 -14.12 1.95
CA GLY A 183 15.85 -15.34 1.15
C GLY A 183 15.09 -15.14 -0.16
N ALA A 184 13.96 -15.82 -0.35
CA ALA A 184 13.18 -15.75 -1.59
C ALA A 184 12.61 -14.34 -1.90
N PHE A 185 12.54 -13.46 -0.91
CA PHE A 185 11.99 -12.10 -1.06
C PHE A 185 13.06 -11.03 -1.33
N ASP A 186 14.35 -11.35 -1.30
CA ASP A 186 15.43 -10.37 -1.46
C ASP A 186 15.35 -9.60 -2.76
N PHE A 187 14.94 -10.26 -3.85
CA PHE A 187 14.86 -9.68 -5.18
C PHE A 187 13.43 -9.37 -5.62
N ALA A 188 12.42 -9.72 -4.81
CA ALA A 188 11.02 -9.50 -5.15
C ALA A 188 10.69 -8.00 -5.27
N ARG A 189 10.23 -7.58 -6.46
CA ARG A 189 9.92 -6.18 -6.78
C ARG A 189 8.76 -6.06 -7.75
N LEU A 190 8.10 -4.90 -7.71
CA LEU A 190 7.20 -4.44 -8.77
C LEU A 190 7.78 -3.20 -9.43
N LEU A 191 7.64 -3.11 -10.74
CA LEU A 191 7.87 -1.90 -11.51
C LEU A 191 6.52 -1.23 -11.75
N VAL A 192 6.36 0.00 -11.28
CA VAL A 192 5.10 0.75 -11.35
C VAL A 192 5.31 2.11 -11.99
N ALA A 193 4.32 2.58 -12.74
CA ALA A 193 4.29 3.94 -13.26
C ALA A 193 3.24 4.76 -12.50
N ILE A 194 3.64 5.87 -11.89
CA ILE A 194 2.82 6.72 -11.05
C ILE A 194 2.67 8.10 -11.69
N LYS A 195 1.42 8.57 -11.81
CA LYS A 195 1.08 9.95 -12.18
C LYS A 195 0.28 10.58 -11.05
N LEU A 196 0.64 11.80 -10.68
CA LEU A 196 -0.03 12.60 -9.67
C LEU A 196 -0.51 13.90 -10.31
N GLY A 197 -1.73 14.31 -10.02
CA GLY A 197 -2.32 15.57 -10.46
C GLY A 197 -3.13 16.18 -9.33
N HIS A 198 -3.09 17.50 -9.20
CA HIS A 198 -4.04 18.19 -8.34
C HIS A 198 -5.40 18.24 -9.05
N LEU A 199 -6.49 18.08 -8.29
CA LEU A 199 -7.80 18.47 -8.78
C LEU A 199 -7.80 20.01 -8.71
N THR A 200 -7.57 20.67 -9.86
CA THR A 200 -7.97 22.07 -9.98
C THR A 200 -9.48 22.10 -9.81
N ALA A 201 -9.95 22.86 -8.83
CA ALA A 201 -11.38 23.20 -8.78
C ALA A 201 -11.71 23.84 -10.14
N GLU A 202 -12.57 23.21 -10.92
CA GLU A 202 -13.23 23.90 -12.02
C GLU A 202 -14.09 24.97 -11.34
N ILE A 203 -13.68 26.23 -11.56
CA ILE A 203 -14.42 27.43 -11.15
C ILE A 203 -15.64 27.57 -12.05
#